data_9eb1f69c0ad1b518cf26339f2b99be68
#
_entry.id   9eb1f69c0ad1b518cf26339f2b99be68
#
_cell.length_a   1.000
_cell.length_b   1.000
_cell.length_c   1.000
_cell.angle_alpha   90.00
_cell.angle_beta   90.00
_cell.angle_gamma   90.00
#
_symmetry.space_group_name_H-M   'P 1'
#
loop_
_entity.id
_entity.type
_entity.pdbx_description
1 polymer ?
#
loop_
_entity_poly.entity_id
_entity_poly.type
_entity_poly.pdbx_seq_one_letter_code
_entity_poly.pdbx_strand_id
1 'polypeptide(L)'
;METLTVKKVNEVYMTIDCDGGSCFELSDYFTFTVPGMQFMPAVRNKFWDGKIRLFNAQTKKIYSGLLPHVQKFCDERDYKLEIDPAYADEEFSLSEAGRFTNTLDLPFEIRDYQLDAFAHAIKKKRALMLSPTASGKSLIIYLLAAYLNKKTLIVVPTISLVQQMAGDFKSYGYQGDPHMITAGVEKETDNPITVSTWQSIHKMPKKWFEQFDVVIGDEAHLFKSKSLTSIMTKLIGTPYRYGFTGTLDGTLTHRLVLEGLFGSVEKVTTTDELIKKGITELPCIGDGRQSGTSGSPSILNASPESATGGGLAWLKTGDTIVIDLNNY
;
A
#
# COMPACT_ATOMS: atom_id res chain seq x y z
N MET A 1 19.41 28.27 -16.23
CA MET A 1 18.69 27.43 -15.28
C MET A 1 17.66 26.65 -16.07
N GLU A 2 17.80 25.34 -16.07
CA GLU A 2 16.92 24.45 -16.81
C GLU A 2 15.56 24.40 -16.10
N THR A 3 14.48 24.30 -16.88
CA THR A 3 13.12 24.26 -16.32
C THR A 3 12.42 23.00 -16.77
N LEU A 4 11.94 22.22 -15.82
CA LEU A 4 11.09 21.06 -16.06
C LEU A 4 9.65 21.43 -15.73
N THR A 5 8.71 21.05 -16.61
CA THR A 5 7.27 21.32 -16.39
C THR A 5 6.51 20.01 -16.26
N VAL A 6 5.89 19.81 -15.12
CA VAL A 6 5.04 18.63 -14.84
C VAL A 6 3.60 18.96 -15.19
N LYS A 7 2.96 18.08 -15.99
CA LYS A 7 1.53 18.16 -16.31
C LYS A 7 0.84 16.87 -15.97
N LYS A 8 -0.31 16.95 -15.33
CA LYS A 8 -1.15 15.80 -15.00
C LYS A 8 -1.84 15.26 -16.26
N VAL A 9 -1.64 14.00 -16.57
CA VAL A 9 -2.36 13.32 -17.66
C VAL A 9 -3.65 12.66 -17.14
N ASN A 10 -3.55 11.99 -16.00
CA ASN A 10 -4.65 11.34 -15.29
C ASN A 10 -4.17 10.98 -13.86
N GLU A 11 -4.96 10.19 -13.12
CA GLU A 11 -4.57 9.83 -11.75
C GLU A 11 -3.42 8.81 -11.67
N VAL A 12 -3.02 8.22 -12.79
CA VAL A 12 -1.91 7.26 -12.83
C VAL A 12 -0.63 7.90 -13.35
N TYR A 13 -0.73 8.75 -14.37
CA TYR A 13 0.41 9.27 -15.11
C TYR A 13 0.47 10.78 -15.16
N MET A 14 1.69 11.29 -15.14
CA MET A 14 2.05 12.66 -15.48
C MET A 14 3.05 12.66 -16.64
N THR A 15 3.18 13.79 -17.32
CA THR A 15 4.26 14.06 -18.26
C THR A 15 5.19 15.10 -17.68
N ILE A 16 6.48 15.00 -18.04
CA ILE A 16 7.52 15.96 -17.66
C ILE A 16 8.07 16.54 -18.96
N ASP A 17 7.72 17.79 -19.23
CA ASP A 17 8.30 18.50 -20.36
C ASP A 17 9.66 19.09 -19.98
N CYS A 18 10.68 18.74 -20.76
CA CYS A 18 12.09 19.08 -20.55
C CYS A 18 12.83 19.01 -21.88
N ASP A 19 14.01 19.61 -21.94
CA ASP A 19 14.90 19.48 -23.10
C ASP A 19 15.47 18.06 -23.25
N GLY A 20 16.26 17.87 -24.31
CA GLY A 20 16.83 16.54 -24.62
C GLY A 20 17.82 16.04 -23.58
N GLY A 21 18.64 16.93 -23.03
CA GLY A 21 19.67 16.61 -22.01
C GLY A 21 19.01 16.15 -20.72
N SER A 22 18.14 16.99 -20.16
CA SER A 22 17.39 16.66 -18.94
C SER A 22 16.51 15.42 -19.08
N CYS A 23 15.98 15.18 -20.30
CA CYS A 23 15.19 13.98 -20.59
C CYS A 23 16.04 12.69 -20.52
N PHE A 24 17.31 12.72 -20.95
CA PHE A 24 18.24 11.61 -20.78
C PHE A 24 18.60 11.41 -19.32
N GLU A 25 18.89 12.47 -18.58
CA GLU A 25 19.21 12.38 -17.15
C GLU A 25 18.04 11.83 -16.34
N LEU A 26 16.80 12.26 -16.61
CA LEU A 26 15.60 11.70 -16.00
C LEU A 26 15.44 10.23 -16.33
N SER A 27 15.68 9.85 -17.59
CA SER A 27 15.59 8.45 -18.01
C SER A 27 16.61 7.59 -17.27
N ASP A 28 17.83 8.08 -17.09
CA ASP A 28 18.86 7.36 -16.35
C ASP A 28 18.55 7.30 -14.85
N TYR A 29 18.14 8.42 -14.25
CA TYR A 29 17.75 8.50 -12.84
C TYR A 29 16.62 7.54 -12.47
N PHE A 30 15.65 7.35 -13.36
CA PHE A 30 14.50 6.45 -13.17
C PHE A 30 14.68 5.08 -13.84
N THR A 31 15.91 4.68 -14.16
CA THR A 31 16.27 3.37 -14.71
C THR A 31 17.01 2.54 -13.66
N PHE A 32 16.50 1.36 -13.35
CA PHE A 32 17.04 0.48 -12.32
C PHE A 32 17.33 -0.91 -12.87
N THR A 33 18.49 -1.45 -12.50
CA THR A 33 18.85 -2.83 -12.80
C THR A 33 18.21 -3.76 -11.78
N VAL A 34 17.52 -4.80 -12.26
CA VAL A 34 16.88 -5.78 -11.37
C VAL A 34 17.95 -6.66 -10.73
N PRO A 35 17.98 -6.79 -9.40
CA PRO A 35 18.92 -7.67 -8.72
C PRO A 35 18.81 -9.11 -9.21
N GLY A 36 19.94 -9.76 -9.51
CA GLY A 36 19.96 -11.14 -10.01
C GLY A 36 19.50 -11.30 -11.46
N MET A 37 19.38 -10.21 -12.23
CA MET A 37 18.92 -10.25 -13.61
C MET A 37 19.70 -11.21 -14.51
N GLN A 38 21.00 -11.36 -14.25
CA GLN A 38 21.89 -12.25 -15.01
C GLN A 38 21.45 -13.73 -14.98
N PHE A 39 20.68 -14.12 -13.97
CA PHE A 39 20.14 -15.47 -13.82
C PHE A 39 18.76 -15.64 -14.47
N MET A 40 18.14 -14.54 -14.92
CA MET A 40 16.80 -14.60 -15.52
C MET A 40 16.85 -15.08 -16.97
N PRO A 41 16.00 -16.06 -17.36
CA PRO A 41 15.97 -16.58 -18.74
C PRO A 41 15.76 -15.50 -19.80
N ALA A 42 14.92 -14.50 -19.53
CA ALA A 42 14.64 -13.40 -20.46
C ALA A 42 15.90 -12.54 -20.76
N VAL A 43 16.78 -12.36 -19.76
CA VAL A 43 18.05 -11.64 -19.92
C VAL A 43 19.06 -12.53 -20.63
N ARG A 44 19.19 -13.78 -20.22
CA ARG A 44 20.10 -14.76 -20.84
C ARG A 44 19.80 -14.96 -22.33
N ASN A 45 18.50 -14.97 -22.67
CA ASN A 45 18.04 -15.11 -24.07
C ASN A 45 17.96 -13.77 -24.81
N LYS A 46 18.46 -12.66 -24.22
CA LYS A 46 18.49 -11.32 -24.82
C LYS A 46 17.10 -10.73 -25.18
N PHE A 47 16.02 -11.23 -24.60
CA PHE A 47 14.67 -10.66 -24.77
C PHE A 47 14.44 -9.43 -23.90
N TRP A 48 15.27 -9.24 -22.87
CA TRP A 48 15.20 -8.12 -21.96
C TRP A 48 16.60 -7.78 -21.45
N ASP A 49 16.86 -6.50 -21.20
CA ASP A 49 18.16 -5.99 -20.71
C ASP A 49 18.30 -6.01 -19.17
N GLY A 50 17.31 -6.53 -18.46
CA GLY A 50 17.32 -6.60 -17.00
C GLY A 50 17.05 -5.27 -16.30
N LYS A 51 16.61 -4.25 -17.03
CA LYS A 51 16.35 -2.90 -16.49
C LYS A 51 14.87 -2.58 -16.47
N ILE A 52 14.43 -1.92 -15.42
CA ILE A 52 13.09 -1.31 -15.29
C ILE A 52 13.25 0.18 -15.47
N ARG A 53 12.51 0.74 -16.41
CA ARG A 53 12.46 2.16 -16.71
C ARG A 53 11.12 2.72 -16.29
N LEU A 54 11.13 3.58 -15.27
CA LEU A 54 9.90 4.19 -14.76
C LEU A 54 9.52 5.46 -15.52
N PHE A 55 10.50 6.16 -16.09
CA PHE A 55 10.28 7.28 -17.01
C PHE A 55 10.43 6.81 -18.44
N ASN A 56 9.43 7.11 -19.27
CA ASN A 56 9.48 6.85 -20.70
C ASN A 56 9.92 8.12 -21.43
N ALA A 57 11.16 8.13 -21.94
CA ALA A 57 11.74 9.30 -22.60
C ALA A 57 11.02 9.71 -23.89
N GLN A 58 10.40 8.76 -24.63
CA GLN A 58 9.69 9.08 -25.88
C GLN A 58 8.35 9.77 -25.61
N THR A 59 7.59 9.27 -24.63
CA THR A 59 6.27 9.82 -24.26
C THR A 59 6.35 10.83 -23.14
N LYS A 60 7.54 11.02 -22.55
CA LYS A 60 7.82 11.85 -21.38
C LYS A 60 6.94 11.52 -20.17
N LYS A 61 6.43 10.28 -20.10
CA LYS A 61 5.49 9.82 -19.06
C LYS A 61 6.18 9.13 -17.91
N ILE A 62 5.65 9.38 -16.70
CA ILE A 62 6.02 8.70 -15.46
C ILE A 62 4.79 8.55 -14.57
N TYR A 63 4.83 7.67 -13.58
CA TYR A 63 3.76 7.56 -12.59
C TYR A 63 3.62 8.83 -11.75
N SER A 64 2.38 9.30 -11.57
CA SER A 64 2.06 10.51 -10.80
C SER A 64 2.53 10.47 -9.33
N GLY A 65 2.57 9.30 -8.72
CA GLY A 65 3.05 9.14 -7.34
C GLY A 65 4.55 9.40 -7.17
N LEU A 66 5.32 9.45 -8.27
CA LEU A 66 6.76 9.74 -8.23
C LEU A 66 7.10 11.24 -8.28
N LEU A 67 6.09 12.12 -8.21
CA LEU A 67 6.33 13.57 -8.21
C LEU A 67 7.36 14.03 -7.16
N PRO A 68 7.38 13.54 -5.90
CA PRO A 68 8.40 13.91 -4.94
C PRO A 68 9.82 13.49 -5.33
N HIS A 69 9.97 12.38 -6.06
CA HIS A 69 11.27 11.96 -6.60
C HIS A 69 11.72 12.84 -7.77
N VAL A 70 10.77 13.34 -8.57
CA VAL A 70 11.07 14.34 -9.64
C VAL A 70 11.49 15.65 -9.01
N GLN A 71 10.82 16.09 -7.93
CA GLN A 71 11.24 17.27 -7.18
C GLN A 71 12.68 17.12 -6.67
N LYS A 72 12.97 16.01 -5.99
CA LYS A 72 14.31 15.69 -5.50
C LYS A 72 15.36 15.71 -6.63
N PHE A 73 15.04 15.12 -7.78
CA PHE A 73 15.91 15.13 -8.95
C PHE A 73 16.26 16.56 -9.39
N CYS A 74 15.27 17.46 -9.41
CA CYS A 74 15.46 18.87 -9.77
C CYS A 74 16.29 19.61 -8.71
N ASP A 75 15.99 19.40 -7.42
CA ASP A 75 16.69 20.02 -6.31
C ASP A 75 18.19 19.65 -6.30
N GLU A 76 18.53 18.37 -6.60
CA GLU A 76 19.91 17.89 -6.69
C GLU A 76 20.72 18.48 -7.86
N ARG A 77 20.04 19.10 -8.84
CA ARG A 77 20.64 19.65 -10.08
C ARG A 77 20.44 21.14 -10.26
N ASP A 78 19.87 21.82 -9.27
CA ASP A 78 19.48 23.23 -9.35
C ASP A 78 18.59 23.52 -10.57
N TYR A 79 17.69 22.58 -10.93
CA TYR A 79 16.68 22.76 -11.97
C TYR A 79 15.41 23.38 -11.39
N LYS A 80 14.80 24.30 -12.15
CA LYS A 80 13.48 24.83 -11.80
C LYS A 80 12.42 23.78 -12.12
N LEU A 81 11.51 23.53 -11.18
CA LEU A 81 10.36 22.64 -11.39
C LEU A 81 9.06 23.45 -11.34
N GLU A 82 8.28 23.38 -12.42
CA GLU A 82 6.92 23.91 -12.48
C GLU A 82 5.93 22.75 -12.39
N ILE A 83 5.08 22.78 -11.37
CA ILE A 83 4.16 21.69 -11.07
C ILE A 83 2.73 22.12 -11.40
N ASP A 84 1.99 21.24 -12.10
CA ASP A 84 0.56 21.41 -12.37
C ASP A 84 -0.21 21.63 -11.05
N PRO A 85 -1.02 22.71 -10.93
CA PRO A 85 -1.83 22.98 -9.74
C PRO A 85 -2.76 21.83 -9.31
N ALA A 86 -3.08 20.91 -10.23
CA ALA A 86 -3.86 19.70 -9.93
C ALA A 86 -3.17 18.73 -8.93
N TYR A 87 -1.90 18.96 -8.62
CA TYR A 87 -1.14 18.22 -7.59
C TYR A 87 -1.14 18.89 -6.22
N ALA A 88 -1.83 20.01 -6.06
CA ALA A 88 -1.93 20.66 -4.76
C ALA A 88 -2.56 19.74 -3.71
N ASP A 89 -2.01 19.78 -2.52
CA ASP A 89 -2.56 19.11 -1.34
C ASP A 89 -3.97 19.64 -1.03
N GLU A 90 -4.81 18.83 -0.43
CA GLU A 90 -6.07 19.30 0.14
C GLU A 90 -5.82 20.02 1.46
N GLU A 91 -6.63 21.03 1.72
CA GLU A 91 -6.65 21.67 3.05
C GLU A 91 -7.40 20.75 4.00
N PHE A 92 -6.66 20.00 4.81
CA PHE A 92 -7.21 19.14 5.84
C PHE A 92 -6.28 19.10 7.05
N SER A 93 -6.82 19.48 8.20
CA SER A 93 -6.07 19.60 9.44
C SER A 93 -6.33 18.43 10.39
N LEU A 94 -5.40 18.20 11.31
CA LEU A 94 -5.56 17.21 12.39
C LEU A 94 -6.79 17.51 13.25
N SER A 95 -7.12 18.79 13.46
CA SER A 95 -8.33 19.21 14.17
C SER A 95 -9.61 18.80 13.44
N GLU A 96 -9.64 18.88 12.13
CA GLU A 96 -10.77 18.40 11.30
C GLU A 96 -10.88 16.88 11.35
N ALA A 97 -9.75 16.18 11.28
CA ALA A 97 -9.70 14.74 11.46
C ALA A 97 -10.30 14.33 12.82
N GLY A 98 -9.90 14.98 13.92
CA GLY A 98 -10.43 14.72 15.25
C GLY A 98 -11.92 15.04 15.37
N ARG A 99 -12.40 16.14 14.78
CA ARG A 99 -13.83 16.45 14.76
C ARG A 99 -14.64 15.39 14.03
N PHE A 100 -14.16 14.93 12.86
CA PHE A 100 -14.83 13.89 12.11
C PHE A 100 -14.88 12.57 12.91
N THR A 101 -13.76 12.14 13.45
CA THR A 101 -13.71 10.87 14.20
C THR A 101 -14.58 10.86 15.43
N ASN A 102 -14.78 12.01 16.08
CA ASN A 102 -15.71 12.17 17.21
C ASN A 102 -17.19 12.06 16.80
N THR A 103 -17.52 12.12 15.50
CA THR A 103 -18.88 11.88 15.02
C THR A 103 -19.19 10.40 14.81
N LEU A 104 -18.15 9.55 14.86
CA LEU A 104 -18.30 8.11 14.67
C LEU A 104 -18.53 7.43 16.02
N ASP A 105 -19.48 6.48 16.06
CA ASP A 105 -19.72 5.65 17.24
C ASP A 105 -18.77 4.45 17.25
N LEU A 106 -17.49 4.74 17.50
CA LEU A 106 -16.45 3.71 17.54
C LEU A 106 -16.41 3.05 18.92
N PRO A 107 -16.23 1.70 18.99
CA PRO A 107 -16.20 0.98 20.27
C PRO A 107 -14.89 1.16 21.06
N PHE A 108 -13.97 1.99 20.60
CA PHE A 108 -12.66 2.27 21.21
C PHE A 108 -12.13 3.66 20.81
N GLU A 109 -11.15 4.14 21.54
CA GLU A 109 -10.46 5.39 21.23
C GLU A 109 -9.47 5.21 20.05
N ILE A 110 -9.45 6.21 19.18
CA ILE A 110 -8.48 6.28 18.07
C ILE A 110 -7.13 6.71 18.66
N ARG A 111 -6.08 6.01 18.25
CA ARG A 111 -4.71 6.35 18.67
C ARG A 111 -4.19 7.54 17.88
N ASP A 112 -3.28 8.32 18.50
CA ASP A 112 -2.65 9.50 17.91
C ASP A 112 -2.09 9.24 16.50
N TYR A 113 -1.25 8.22 16.32
CA TYR A 113 -0.65 7.87 15.04
C TYR A 113 -1.68 7.42 13.97
N GLN A 114 -2.83 6.88 14.39
CA GLN A 114 -3.92 6.54 13.46
C GLN A 114 -4.62 7.80 12.93
N LEU A 115 -4.82 8.76 13.82
CA LEU A 115 -5.39 10.06 13.47
C LEU A 115 -4.45 10.85 12.55
N ASP A 116 -3.15 10.86 12.87
CA ASP A 116 -2.11 11.49 12.04
C ASP A 116 -2.07 10.87 10.63
N ALA A 117 -2.06 9.53 10.54
CA ALA A 117 -2.05 8.81 9.27
C ALA A 117 -3.31 9.08 8.44
N PHE A 118 -4.48 9.12 9.08
CA PHE A 118 -5.74 9.48 8.44
C PHE A 118 -5.70 10.90 7.89
N ALA A 119 -5.28 11.88 8.71
CA ALA A 119 -5.18 13.27 8.29
C ALA A 119 -4.19 13.45 7.13
N HIS A 120 -3.02 12.82 7.21
CA HIS A 120 -2.03 12.82 6.14
C HIS A 120 -2.59 12.26 4.83
N ALA A 121 -3.29 11.12 4.90
CA ALA A 121 -3.86 10.46 3.72
C ALA A 121 -4.88 11.35 3.00
N ILE A 122 -5.80 11.98 3.74
CA ILE A 122 -6.80 12.89 3.15
C ILE A 122 -6.10 14.08 2.50
N LYS A 123 -5.17 14.73 3.22
CA LYS A 123 -4.43 15.87 2.71
C LYS A 123 -3.70 15.55 1.39
N LYS A 124 -3.05 14.40 1.32
CA LYS A 124 -2.22 14.01 0.16
C LYS A 124 -2.97 13.34 -0.97
N LYS A 125 -4.20 12.86 -0.75
CA LYS A 125 -5.02 12.05 -1.69
C LYS A 125 -4.39 10.72 -2.06
N ARG A 126 -3.08 10.59 -1.94
CA ARG A 126 -2.31 9.38 -2.23
C ARG A 126 -1.18 9.18 -1.24
N ALA A 127 -1.04 7.96 -0.73
CA ALA A 127 0.05 7.59 0.17
C ALA A 127 0.28 6.08 0.20
N LEU A 128 1.52 5.69 0.42
CA LEU A 128 1.90 4.33 0.76
C LEU A 128 2.18 4.27 2.27
N MET A 129 1.20 3.76 3.03
CA MET A 129 1.23 3.70 4.48
C MET A 129 2.06 2.51 4.97
N LEU A 130 3.20 2.78 5.58
CA LEU A 130 4.01 1.76 6.26
C LEU A 130 3.49 1.61 7.70
N SER A 131 2.74 0.55 7.93
CA SER A 131 1.96 0.32 9.14
C SER A 131 2.16 -1.13 9.60
N PRO A 132 2.88 -1.39 10.69
CA PRO A 132 3.17 -2.75 11.16
C PRO A 132 1.90 -3.50 11.56
N THR A 133 2.04 -4.79 11.79
CA THR A 133 0.96 -5.61 12.36
C THR A 133 0.53 -5.02 13.71
N ALA A 134 -0.75 -5.19 14.07
CA ALA A 134 -1.36 -4.63 15.28
C ALA A 134 -1.45 -3.09 15.37
N SER A 135 -1.02 -2.33 14.36
CA SER A 135 -1.19 -0.87 14.33
C SER A 135 -2.63 -0.41 14.09
N GLY A 136 -3.53 -1.33 13.70
CA GLY A 136 -4.94 -1.02 13.39
C GLY A 136 -5.13 -0.46 11.97
N LYS A 137 -4.45 -1.05 10.97
CA LYS A 137 -4.60 -0.69 9.53
C LYS A 137 -6.05 -0.63 9.08
N SER A 138 -6.86 -1.64 9.44
CA SER A 138 -8.27 -1.72 9.03
C SER A 138 -9.10 -0.54 9.54
N LEU A 139 -8.78 0.00 10.72
CA LEU A 139 -9.44 1.21 11.22
C LEU A 139 -9.11 2.44 10.37
N ILE A 140 -7.84 2.64 10.00
CA ILE A 140 -7.46 3.76 9.12
C ILE A 140 -8.15 3.63 7.76
N ILE A 141 -8.22 2.42 7.21
CA ILE A 141 -8.95 2.12 5.96
C ILE A 141 -10.43 2.48 6.10
N TYR A 142 -11.05 2.10 7.21
CA TYR A 142 -12.45 2.46 7.52
C TYR A 142 -12.65 3.98 7.62
N LEU A 143 -11.78 4.69 8.35
CA LEU A 143 -11.86 6.15 8.49
C LEU A 143 -11.78 6.86 7.13
N LEU A 144 -10.88 6.41 6.25
CA LEU A 144 -10.75 6.94 4.89
C LEU A 144 -12.03 6.73 4.09
N ALA A 145 -12.58 5.51 4.09
CA ALA A 145 -13.80 5.18 3.36
C ALA A 145 -15.02 5.95 3.90
N ALA A 146 -15.15 6.05 5.24
CA ALA A 146 -16.24 6.75 5.90
C ALA A 146 -16.18 8.27 5.66
N TYR A 147 -15.00 8.89 5.77
CA TYR A 147 -14.83 10.32 5.55
C TYR A 147 -15.07 10.72 4.11
N LEU A 148 -14.44 10.01 3.16
CA LEU A 148 -14.56 10.32 1.74
C LEU A 148 -15.99 10.06 1.23
N ASN A 149 -16.70 9.10 1.81
CA ASN A 149 -18.07 8.74 1.44
C ASN A 149 -18.25 8.63 -0.09
N LYS A 150 -17.32 7.99 -0.75
CA LYS A 150 -17.24 7.80 -2.21
C LYS A 150 -17.19 6.32 -2.55
N LYS A 151 -17.44 5.99 -3.83
CA LYS A 151 -17.34 4.61 -4.29
C LYS A 151 -15.89 4.10 -4.15
N THR A 152 -15.72 3.17 -3.22
CA THR A 152 -14.41 2.70 -2.74
C THR A 152 -14.17 1.25 -3.12
N LEU A 153 -13.02 0.98 -3.72
CA LEU A 153 -12.50 -0.37 -3.98
C LEU A 153 -11.37 -0.69 -3.01
N ILE A 154 -11.55 -1.71 -2.18
CA ILE A 154 -10.52 -2.25 -1.30
C ILE A 154 -10.04 -3.58 -1.88
N VAL A 155 -8.74 -3.65 -2.19
CA VAL A 155 -8.11 -4.84 -2.79
C VAL A 155 -7.24 -5.52 -1.75
N VAL A 156 -7.55 -6.79 -1.48
CA VAL A 156 -6.84 -7.62 -0.49
C VAL A 156 -6.30 -8.90 -1.15
N PRO A 157 -5.28 -9.56 -0.55
CA PRO A 157 -4.65 -10.72 -1.18
C PRO A 157 -5.48 -12.02 -1.10
N THR A 158 -6.31 -12.21 -0.07
CA THR A 158 -7.00 -13.49 0.19
C THR A 158 -8.48 -13.32 0.52
N ILE A 159 -9.25 -14.38 0.32
CA ILE A 159 -10.69 -14.41 0.65
C ILE A 159 -10.92 -14.21 2.15
N SER A 160 -10.05 -14.77 3.00
CA SER A 160 -10.14 -14.57 4.45
C SER A 160 -10.03 -13.10 4.83
N LEU A 161 -9.14 -12.34 4.16
CA LEU A 161 -9.00 -10.91 4.38
C LEU A 161 -10.18 -10.11 3.82
N VAL A 162 -10.87 -10.57 2.76
CA VAL A 162 -12.15 -9.97 2.32
C VAL A 162 -13.19 -10.06 3.43
N GLN A 163 -13.35 -11.25 4.03
CA GLN A 163 -14.30 -11.48 5.12
C GLN A 163 -13.93 -10.70 6.38
N GLN A 164 -12.64 -10.70 6.74
CA GLN A 164 -12.13 -9.94 7.89
C GLN A 164 -12.39 -8.45 7.71
N MET A 165 -12.03 -7.86 6.57
CA MET A 165 -12.23 -6.42 6.30
C MET A 165 -13.69 -6.04 6.38
N ALA A 166 -14.60 -6.85 5.82
CA ALA A 166 -16.04 -6.62 5.90
C ALA A 166 -16.55 -6.71 7.36
N GLY A 167 -16.02 -7.68 8.14
CA GLY A 167 -16.32 -7.81 9.57
C GLY A 167 -15.81 -6.63 10.40
N ASP A 168 -14.58 -6.17 10.12
CA ASP A 168 -14.00 -5.01 10.79
C ASP A 168 -14.83 -3.75 10.54
N PHE A 169 -15.29 -3.50 9.31
CA PHE A 169 -16.17 -2.36 8.98
C PHE A 169 -17.46 -2.39 9.80
N LYS A 170 -18.09 -3.56 9.95
CA LYS A 170 -19.27 -3.70 10.82
C LYS A 170 -18.96 -3.41 12.28
N SER A 171 -17.84 -3.91 12.78
CA SER A 171 -17.41 -3.68 14.17
C SER A 171 -17.10 -2.21 14.45
N TYR A 172 -16.73 -1.44 13.41
CA TYR A 172 -16.48 0.01 13.49
C TYR A 172 -17.76 0.86 13.29
N GLY A 173 -18.92 0.22 13.21
CA GLY A 173 -20.21 0.92 13.10
C GLY A 173 -20.68 1.20 11.68
N TYR A 174 -20.10 0.58 10.64
CA TYR A 174 -20.60 0.71 9.28
C TYR A 174 -22.00 0.11 9.17
N GLN A 175 -22.99 0.93 8.81
CA GLN A 175 -24.40 0.55 8.78
C GLN A 175 -24.80 -0.30 7.56
N GLY A 176 -23.91 -0.40 6.57
CA GLY A 176 -24.11 -1.22 5.36
C GLY A 176 -23.36 -2.54 5.42
N ASP A 177 -23.58 -3.36 4.39
CA ASP A 177 -22.76 -4.54 4.12
C ASP A 177 -21.81 -4.24 2.98
N PRO A 178 -20.46 -4.25 3.19
CA PRO A 178 -19.55 -4.13 2.07
C PRO A 178 -19.78 -5.23 1.03
N HIS A 179 -19.77 -4.86 -0.25
CA HIS A 179 -19.90 -5.84 -1.33
C HIS A 179 -18.62 -6.66 -1.45
N MET A 180 -18.69 -7.93 -1.18
CA MET A 180 -17.54 -8.84 -1.17
C MET A 180 -17.43 -9.58 -2.51
N ILE A 181 -16.43 -9.23 -3.33
CA ILE A 181 -16.16 -9.91 -4.60
C ILE A 181 -15.12 -11.00 -4.40
N THR A 182 -15.57 -12.24 -4.49
CA THR A 182 -14.75 -13.44 -4.52
C THR A 182 -15.05 -14.27 -5.78
N ALA A 183 -14.48 -15.47 -5.90
CA ALA A 183 -14.76 -16.34 -7.04
C ALA A 183 -16.26 -16.64 -7.17
N GLY A 184 -16.84 -16.40 -8.36
CA GLY A 184 -18.24 -16.70 -8.65
C GLY A 184 -19.26 -15.66 -8.18
N VAL A 185 -18.84 -14.59 -7.50
CA VAL A 185 -19.74 -13.52 -7.06
C VAL A 185 -19.90 -12.47 -8.17
N GLU A 186 -21.13 -11.90 -8.26
CA GLU A 186 -21.45 -10.77 -9.16
C GLU A 186 -20.53 -9.59 -8.86
N LYS A 187 -20.03 -8.94 -9.92
CA LYS A 187 -19.06 -7.84 -9.81
C LYS A 187 -19.67 -6.46 -9.95
N GLU A 188 -20.87 -6.39 -10.50
CA GLU A 188 -21.63 -5.13 -10.58
C GLU A 188 -22.37 -4.90 -9.27
N THR A 189 -22.28 -3.68 -8.74
CA THR A 189 -22.93 -3.32 -7.49
C THR A 189 -23.05 -1.81 -7.36
N ASP A 190 -24.14 -1.36 -6.76
CA ASP A 190 -24.36 0.04 -6.36
C ASP A 190 -23.80 0.31 -4.95
N ASN A 191 -23.30 -0.72 -4.27
CA ASN A 191 -22.73 -0.58 -2.93
C ASN A 191 -21.55 0.40 -2.95
N PRO A 192 -21.48 1.36 -2.04
CA PRO A 192 -20.39 2.32 -1.99
C PRO A 192 -19.05 1.67 -1.62
N ILE A 193 -19.05 0.56 -0.88
CA ILE A 193 -17.84 -0.15 -0.45
C ILE A 193 -17.77 -1.53 -1.11
N THR A 194 -16.73 -1.74 -1.90
CA THR A 194 -16.41 -3.03 -2.51
C THR A 194 -15.09 -3.55 -1.97
N VAL A 195 -15.11 -4.77 -1.42
CA VAL A 195 -13.90 -5.48 -0.98
C VAL A 195 -13.67 -6.68 -1.88
N SER A 196 -12.50 -6.79 -2.48
CA SER A 196 -12.22 -7.83 -3.47
C SER A 196 -10.82 -8.40 -3.33
N THR A 197 -10.67 -9.68 -3.71
CA THR A 197 -9.35 -10.20 -4.02
C THR A 197 -8.90 -9.72 -5.40
N TRP A 198 -7.59 -9.47 -5.58
CA TRP A 198 -7.07 -9.06 -6.88
C TRP A 198 -7.33 -10.10 -8.00
N GLN A 199 -7.33 -11.38 -7.66
CA GLN A 199 -7.60 -12.49 -8.59
C GLN A 199 -8.99 -12.38 -9.21
N SER A 200 -9.97 -11.92 -8.44
CA SER A 200 -11.35 -11.80 -8.90
C SER A 200 -11.58 -10.66 -9.89
N ILE A 201 -10.75 -9.61 -9.83
CA ILE A 201 -10.98 -8.37 -10.59
C ILE A 201 -9.91 -8.02 -11.63
N HIS A 202 -8.72 -8.63 -11.61
CA HIS A 202 -7.61 -8.22 -12.49
C HIS A 202 -7.93 -8.30 -13.99
N LYS A 203 -8.85 -9.20 -14.39
CA LYS A 203 -9.31 -9.36 -15.78
C LYS A 203 -10.44 -8.42 -16.17
N MET A 204 -11.01 -7.67 -15.23
CA MET A 204 -12.09 -6.74 -15.54
C MET A 204 -11.62 -5.66 -16.51
N PRO A 205 -12.51 -5.21 -17.43
CA PRO A 205 -12.18 -4.15 -18.38
C PRO A 205 -11.96 -2.83 -17.65
N LYS A 206 -11.22 -1.91 -18.29
CA LYS A 206 -10.94 -0.58 -17.74
C LYS A 206 -12.22 0.16 -17.32
N LYS A 207 -13.28 0.07 -18.12
CA LYS A 207 -14.59 0.69 -17.86
C LYS A 207 -15.16 0.31 -16.50
N TRP A 208 -14.95 -0.93 -16.05
CA TRP A 208 -15.42 -1.38 -14.74
C TRP A 208 -14.75 -0.63 -13.59
N PHE A 209 -13.47 -0.25 -13.75
CA PHE A 209 -12.71 0.48 -12.74
C PHE A 209 -13.05 1.98 -12.69
N GLU A 210 -13.66 2.54 -13.73
CA GLU A 210 -13.98 3.98 -13.82
C GLU A 210 -15.04 4.42 -12.81
N GLN A 211 -15.78 3.49 -12.22
CA GLN A 211 -16.77 3.77 -11.19
C GLN A 211 -16.19 4.13 -9.83
N PHE A 212 -14.91 3.84 -9.58
CA PHE A 212 -14.31 4.00 -8.25
C PHE A 212 -13.54 5.32 -8.12
N ASP A 213 -13.90 6.11 -7.11
CA ASP A 213 -13.20 7.34 -6.73
C ASP A 213 -12.03 7.07 -5.77
N VAL A 214 -12.11 5.97 -5.00
CA VAL A 214 -11.13 5.59 -4.00
C VAL A 214 -10.63 4.18 -4.27
N VAL A 215 -9.32 3.97 -4.24
CA VAL A 215 -8.71 2.65 -4.23
C VAL A 215 -7.80 2.49 -3.02
N ILE A 216 -7.96 1.39 -2.32
CA ILE A 216 -7.15 1.02 -1.17
C ILE A 216 -6.58 -0.38 -1.41
N GLY A 217 -5.26 -0.51 -1.39
CA GLY A 217 -4.56 -1.79 -1.48
C GLY A 217 -4.05 -2.20 -0.11
N ASP A 218 -4.57 -3.28 0.45
CA ASP A 218 -3.97 -3.89 1.62
C ASP A 218 -2.88 -4.87 1.19
N GLU A 219 -1.85 -5.05 2.03
CA GLU A 219 -0.61 -5.74 1.70
C GLU A 219 0.01 -5.20 0.39
N ALA A 220 0.16 -3.87 0.35
CA ALA A 220 0.55 -3.12 -0.84
C ALA A 220 1.89 -3.58 -1.45
N HIS A 221 2.79 -4.21 -0.68
CA HIS A 221 4.04 -4.78 -1.18
C HIS A 221 3.85 -5.82 -2.29
N LEU A 222 2.66 -6.44 -2.38
CA LEU A 222 2.32 -7.38 -3.45
C LEU A 222 2.00 -6.70 -4.79
N PHE A 223 1.69 -5.38 -4.78
CA PHE A 223 1.30 -4.62 -5.98
C PHE A 223 2.44 -4.38 -6.99
N LYS A 224 3.64 -4.85 -6.70
CA LYS A 224 4.74 -4.96 -7.66
C LYS A 224 4.50 -6.01 -8.77
N SER A 225 3.56 -6.94 -8.59
CA SER A 225 3.22 -7.96 -9.58
C SER A 225 2.46 -7.36 -10.77
N LYS A 226 2.63 -7.95 -11.96
CA LYS A 226 1.98 -7.47 -13.20
C LYS A 226 0.45 -7.35 -13.08
N SER A 227 -0.20 -8.31 -12.42
CA SER A 227 -1.66 -8.32 -12.28
C SER A 227 -2.17 -7.16 -11.42
N LEU A 228 -1.52 -6.92 -10.27
CA LEU A 228 -1.88 -5.83 -9.37
C LEU A 228 -1.51 -4.46 -9.93
N THR A 229 -0.33 -4.33 -10.58
CA THR A 229 0.04 -3.12 -11.33
C THR A 229 -0.99 -2.83 -12.43
N SER A 230 -1.48 -3.87 -13.14
CA SER A 230 -2.52 -3.72 -14.16
C SER A 230 -3.84 -3.20 -13.60
N ILE A 231 -4.27 -3.62 -12.40
CA ILE A 231 -5.44 -3.06 -11.72
C ILE A 231 -5.21 -1.56 -11.47
N MET A 232 -4.10 -1.20 -10.85
CA MET A 232 -3.79 0.18 -10.49
C MET A 232 -3.68 1.11 -11.70
N THR A 233 -3.21 0.61 -12.84
CA THR A 233 -3.08 1.39 -14.09
C THR A 233 -4.39 1.53 -14.87
N LYS A 234 -5.40 0.71 -14.57
CA LYS A 234 -6.76 0.87 -15.12
C LYS A 234 -7.58 1.95 -14.38
N LEU A 235 -7.23 2.25 -13.15
CA LEU A 235 -7.89 3.25 -12.28
C LEU A 235 -7.44 4.68 -12.62
N ILE A 236 -7.64 5.10 -13.86
CA ILE A 236 -7.14 6.40 -14.37
C ILE A 236 -7.92 7.61 -13.86
N GLY A 237 -9.16 7.41 -13.42
CA GLY A 237 -10.04 8.45 -12.88
C GLY A 237 -10.12 8.46 -11.34
N THR A 238 -9.34 7.64 -10.66
CA THR A 238 -9.41 7.44 -9.20
C THR A 238 -8.39 8.33 -8.47
N PRO A 239 -8.81 9.47 -7.89
CA PRO A 239 -7.89 10.44 -7.28
C PRO A 239 -7.34 9.97 -5.93
N TYR A 240 -8.12 9.25 -5.13
CA TYR A 240 -7.73 8.79 -3.80
C TYR A 240 -7.13 7.39 -3.88
N ARG A 241 -5.82 7.29 -3.61
CA ARG A 241 -5.04 6.07 -3.85
C ARG A 241 -4.18 5.74 -2.63
N TYR A 242 -4.55 4.71 -1.88
CA TYR A 242 -3.87 4.36 -0.64
C TYR A 242 -3.37 2.92 -0.67
N GLY A 243 -2.12 2.72 -0.30
CA GLY A 243 -1.53 1.40 -0.09
C GLY A 243 -1.18 1.22 1.37
N PHE A 244 -1.49 0.08 1.95
CA PHE A 244 -1.11 -0.29 3.32
C PHE A 244 -0.22 -1.52 3.29
N THR A 245 0.88 -1.48 4.03
CA THR A 245 1.78 -2.62 4.17
C THR A 245 2.53 -2.58 5.50
N GLY A 246 2.78 -3.76 6.07
CA GLY A 246 3.61 -3.87 7.27
C GLY A 246 5.10 -3.77 6.96
N THR A 247 5.50 -4.12 5.76
CA THR A 247 6.90 -4.17 5.33
C THR A 247 7.08 -3.63 3.92
N LEU A 248 8.23 -3.00 3.68
CA LEU A 248 8.72 -2.71 2.33
C LEU A 248 10.00 -3.51 2.14
N ASP A 249 10.02 -4.41 1.15
CA ASP A 249 11.25 -5.12 0.80
C ASP A 249 12.31 -4.11 0.31
N GLY A 250 13.57 -4.36 0.68
CA GLY A 250 14.66 -3.40 0.56
C GLY A 250 15.12 -3.09 -0.87
N THR A 251 14.41 -3.56 -1.92
CA THR A 251 14.78 -3.23 -3.29
C THR A 251 14.18 -1.90 -3.72
N LEU A 252 15.03 -0.92 -4.00
CA LEU A 252 14.64 0.43 -4.42
C LEU A 252 13.66 0.41 -5.61
N THR A 253 13.86 -0.48 -6.57
CA THR A 253 13.01 -0.61 -7.75
C THR A 253 11.56 -0.95 -7.40
N HIS A 254 11.37 -1.92 -6.52
CA HIS A 254 10.02 -2.32 -6.10
C HIS A 254 9.33 -1.21 -5.31
N ARG A 255 10.07 -0.55 -4.42
CA ARG A 255 9.57 0.59 -3.66
C ARG A 255 9.09 1.71 -4.58
N LEU A 256 9.88 2.10 -5.58
CA LEU A 256 9.51 3.18 -6.51
C LEU A 256 8.29 2.82 -7.38
N VAL A 257 8.10 1.56 -7.75
CA VAL A 257 6.86 1.13 -8.42
C VAL A 257 5.65 1.34 -7.50
N LEU A 258 5.75 0.96 -6.23
CA LEU A 258 4.67 1.14 -5.25
C LEU A 258 4.40 2.62 -4.99
N GLU A 259 5.44 3.42 -4.78
CA GLU A 259 5.30 4.87 -4.61
C GLU A 259 4.70 5.52 -5.86
N GLY A 260 5.06 5.04 -7.05
CA GLY A 260 4.47 5.51 -8.30
C GLY A 260 2.96 5.26 -8.39
N LEU A 261 2.50 4.13 -7.91
CA LEU A 261 1.09 3.73 -7.95
C LEU A 261 0.24 4.36 -6.84
N PHE A 262 0.79 4.49 -5.63
CA PHE A 262 0.06 4.96 -4.44
C PHE A 262 0.45 6.38 -4.01
N GLY A 263 1.71 6.74 -4.04
CA GLY A 263 2.28 7.98 -3.52
C GLY A 263 3.46 7.71 -2.58
N SER A 264 3.99 8.77 -1.99
CA SER A 264 5.14 8.68 -1.06
C SER A 264 4.85 7.76 0.12
N VAL A 265 5.93 7.16 0.63
CA VAL A 265 5.85 6.36 1.85
C VAL A 265 5.62 7.26 3.05
N GLU A 266 4.54 6.98 3.78
CA GLU A 266 4.27 7.56 5.10
C GLU A 266 4.40 6.48 6.18
N LYS A 267 5.24 6.75 7.16
CA LYS A 267 5.47 5.85 8.28
C LYS A 267 4.44 6.12 9.36
N VAL A 268 3.45 5.24 9.47
CA VAL A 268 2.35 5.40 10.43
C VAL A 268 2.84 5.26 11.87
N THR A 269 3.59 4.19 12.15
CA THR A 269 4.23 3.91 13.44
C THR A 269 5.26 2.79 13.25
N THR A 270 5.98 2.45 14.31
CA THR A 270 6.91 1.31 14.33
C THR A 270 6.50 0.28 15.36
N THR A 271 7.00 -0.95 15.19
CA THR A 271 6.85 -2.00 16.20
C THR A 271 7.40 -1.55 17.56
N ASP A 272 8.55 -0.88 17.58
CA ASP A 272 9.17 -0.35 18.81
C ASP A 272 8.30 0.71 19.50
N GLU A 273 7.65 1.59 18.75
CA GLU A 273 6.72 2.57 19.28
C GLU A 273 5.47 1.90 19.85
N LEU A 274 4.95 0.87 19.18
CA LEU A 274 3.80 0.10 19.67
C LEU A 274 4.14 -0.62 20.99
N ILE A 275 5.31 -1.22 21.10
CA ILE A 275 5.79 -1.86 22.32
C ILE A 275 5.91 -0.83 23.44
N LYS A 276 6.53 0.32 23.20
CA LYS A 276 6.68 1.41 24.17
C LYS A 276 5.35 1.96 24.67
N LYS A 277 4.31 1.94 23.82
CA LYS A 277 2.95 2.35 24.17
C LYS A 277 2.15 1.24 24.89
N GLY A 278 2.78 0.12 25.23
CA GLY A 278 2.13 -1.01 25.91
C GLY A 278 1.21 -1.84 25.02
N ILE A 279 1.31 -1.68 23.70
CA ILE A 279 0.63 -2.51 22.72
C ILE A 279 1.53 -3.73 22.52
N THR A 280 1.31 -4.76 23.34
CA THR A 280 2.07 -6.00 23.26
C THR A 280 1.64 -6.77 22.03
N GLU A 281 2.53 -6.93 21.06
CA GLU A 281 2.38 -8.02 20.08
C GLU A 281 2.57 -9.34 20.84
N LEU A 282 1.58 -10.22 20.76
CA LEU A 282 1.73 -11.57 21.28
C LEU A 282 2.86 -12.26 20.48
N PRO A 283 3.87 -12.85 21.16
CA PRO A 283 4.88 -13.63 20.47
C PRO A 283 4.21 -14.74 19.67
N CYS A 284 4.57 -14.86 18.40
CA CYS A 284 4.06 -15.90 17.54
C CYS A 284 5.04 -17.06 17.55
N ILE A 285 4.57 -18.25 17.89
CA ILE A 285 5.34 -19.50 17.83
C ILE A 285 4.75 -20.37 16.73
N GLY A 286 5.55 -20.80 15.79
CA GLY A 286 5.13 -21.67 14.70
C GLY A 286 6.22 -22.62 14.26
N ASP A 287 5.82 -23.72 13.66
CA ASP A 287 6.69 -24.76 13.07
C ASP A 287 6.72 -24.71 11.53
N GLY A 288 6.06 -23.73 10.94
CA GLY A 288 6.00 -23.53 9.50
C GLY A 288 6.28 -22.08 9.08
N ARG A 289 6.31 -21.83 7.76
CA ARG A 289 6.52 -20.49 7.21
C ARG A 289 5.37 -19.58 7.56
N GLN A 290 5.69 -18.47 8.21
CA GLN A 290 4.76 -17.39 8.48
C GLN A 290 5.17 -16.16 7.68
N SER A 291 4.21 -15.47 7.06
CA SER A 291 4.43 -14.18 6.40
C SER A 291 3.95 -13.04 7.30
N GLY A 292 4.67 -11.92 7.31
CA GLY A 292 4.26 -10.72 8.04
C GLY A 292 4.69 -10.64 9.50
N THR A 293 5.55 -11.54 9.97
CA THR A 293 6.05 -11.57 11.36
C THR A 293 7.39 -10.85 11.57
N SER A 294 7.94 -10.23 10.53
CA SER A 294 9.29 -9.60 10.55
C SER A 294 9.37 -8.31 11.37
N GLY A 295 8.87 -8.28 12.54
CA GLY A 295 8.92 -7.12 13.44
C GLY A 295 8.37 -7.47 14.82
N SER A 296 7.77 -8.65 14.95
CA SER A 296 7.27 -9.20 16.21
C SER A 296 8.22 -10.23 16.80
N PRO A 297 8.23 -10.43 18.10
CA PRO A 297 8.95 -11.53 18.74
C PRO A 297 8.34 -12.86 18.28
N SER A 298 8.93 -13.45 17.24
CA SER A 298 8.40 -14.66 16.59
C SER A 298 9.42 -15.78 16.58
N ILE A 299 9.01 -16.97 16.99
CA ILE A 299 9.77 -18.19 16.85
C ILE A 299 9.15 -18.96 15.68
N LEU A 300 9.82 -18.97 14.53
CA LEU A 300 9.26 -19.47 13.27
C LEU A 300 9.58 -20.96 13.00
N ASN A 301 10.46 -21.55 13.75
CA ASN A 301 10.92 -22.93 13.54
C ASN A 301 10.95 -23.69 14.87
N ALA A 302 9.82 -23.78 15.55
CA ALA A 302 9.71 -24.64 16.72
C ALA A 302 9.86 -26.09 16.31
N SER A 303 10.87 -26.78 16.86
CA SER A 303 11.19 -28.19 16.54
C SER A 303 11.04 -29.04 17.80
N PRO A 304 10.53 -30.28 17.70
CA PRO A 304 9.97 -30.92 16.50
C PRO A 304 8.67 -30.29 16.00
N GLU A 305 8.40 -30.40 14.68
CA GLU A 305 7.17 -29.87 14.07
C GLU A 305 5.92 -30.55 14.63
N SER A 306 4.80 -29.83 14.68
CA SER A 306 3.51 -30.35 15.16
C SER A 306 3.03 -31.55 14.35
N ALA A 307 3.29 -31.56 13.03
CA ALA A 307 2.97 -32.70 12.14
C ALA A 307 3.66 -34.02 12.52
N THR A 308 4.80 -33.95 13.22
CA THR A 308 5.54 -35.09 13.73
C THR A 308 5.30 -35.37 15.22
N GLY A 309 4.30 -34.71 15.83
CA GLY A 309 3.96 -34.87 17.23
C GLY A 309 4.75 -33.94 18.17
N GLY A 310 5.34 -32.86 17.65
CA GLY A 310 6.03 -31.85 18.45
C GLY A 310 5.11 -31.10 19.41
N GLY A 311 5.70 -30.33 20.34
CA GLY A 311 4.98 -29.68 21.43
C GLY A 311 3.81 -28.78 21.01
N LEU A 312 3.92 -28.10 19.86
CA LEU A 312 2.84 -27.28 19.32
C LEU A 312 1.57 -28.04 18.95
N ALA A 313 1.66 -29.36 18.69
CA ALA A 313 0.50 -30.23 18.42
C ALA A 313 -0.42 -30.42 19.63
N TRP A 314 0.08 -30.17 20.83
CA TRP A 314 -0.62 -30.41 22.08
C TRP A 314 -1.13 -29.11 22.76
N LEU A 315 -0.68 -27.94 22.31
CA LEU A 315 -1.07 -26.66 22.88
C LEU A 315 -2.56 -26.38 22.69
N LYS A 316 -3.17 -25.89 23.78
CA LYS A 316 -4.58 -25.47 23.82
C LYS A 316 -4.68 -24.03 24.31
N THR A 317 -5.77 -23.40 23.98
CA THR A 317 -6.09 -22.07 24.54
C THR A 317 -6.12 -22.13 26.06
N GLY A 318 -5.31 -21.29 26.71
CA GLY A 318 -5.16 -21.24 28.16
C GLY A 318 -3.87 -21.90 28.67
N ASP A 319 -3.12 -22.61 27.86
CA ASP A 319 -1.83 -23.16 28.26
C ASP A 319 -0.80 -22.05 28.46
N THR A 320 0.07 -22.21 29.44
CA THR A 320 1.18 -21.29 29.71
C THR A 320 2.43 -21.74 28.99
N ILE A 321 3.01 -20.88 28.17
CA ILE A 321 4.30 -21.10 27.51
C ILE A 321 5.34 -20.20 28.18
N VAL A 322 6.45 -20.78 28.61
CA VAL A 322 7.60 -20.04 29.13
C VAL A 322 8.71 -20.05 28.09
N ILE A 323 9.13 -18.87 27.69
CA ILE A 323 10.26 -18.66 26.75
C ILE A 323 11.37 -17.97 27.55
N ASP A 324 12.45 -18.68 27.80
CA ASP A 324 13.63 -18.13 28.46
C ASP A 324 14.69 -17.80 27.37
N LEU A 325 14.84 -16.51 27.10
CA LEU A 325 15.81 -16.02 26.11
C LEU A 325 17.22 -15.84 26.69
N ASN A 326 17.40 -16.04 27.97
CA ASN A 326 18.68 -15.80 28.67
C ASN A 326 19.45 -17.10 29.01
N ASN A 327 18.80 -18.23 28.95
CA ASN A 327 19.41 -19.56 29.21
C ASN A 327 19.40 -20.37 27.92
N TYR A 328 20.50 -20.34 27.18
CA TYR A 328 20.79 -21.24 26.07
C TYR A 328 21.57 -22.45 26.58
#